data_c17e9c21772c1d796872b4f3c7b5359d
#
_entry.id   c17e9c21772c1d796872b4f3c7b5359d
#
_cell.length_a   1.000
_cell.length_b   1.000
_cell.length_c   1.000
_cell.angle_alpha   90.00
_cell.angle_beta   90.00
_cell.angle_gamma   90.00
#
_symmetry.space_group_name_H-M   'P 1'
#
loop_
_entity.id
_entity.type
_entity.pdbx_description
1 polymer ?
#
loop_
_entity_poly.entity_id
_entity_poly.type
_entity_poly.pdbx_seq_one_letter_code
_entity_poly.pdbx_strand_id
1 'polypeptide(L)'
;LFSADFHTQREALFASCLAHLDSDAYKQVIRDNYAAKFGIQSPFVFWAALDETLLEQALDCLPAAHLRAWFKRLLLDIKANRAGMPDLIQFWPGQHRYRMIEVKGPGDRLQDNQLRWIAFCTEHGLPVEVCHVRWRQWMRNRSTCNWWPVASTIST
;
A
#
# COMPACT_ATOMS: atom_id res chain seq x y z
N LEU A 1 3.24 13.85 16.38
CA LEU A 1 2.78 12.72 15.58
C LEU A 1 2.97 11.37 16.31
N PHE A 2 4.08 11.16 17.01
CA PHE A 2 4.41 9.91 17.72
C PHE A 2 4.19 9.96 19.23
N SER A 3 3.51 10.99 19.72
CA SER A 3 3.02 11.07 21.09
C SER A 3 1.87 10.10 21.30
N ALA A 4 1.80 9.42 22.44
CA ALA A 4 0.76 8.44 22.74
C ALA A 4 -0.65 9.05 22.72
N ASP A 5 -0.76 10.34 23.02
CA ASP A 5 -2.01 11.11 23.06
C ASP A 5 -2.33 11.86 21.74
N PHE A 6 -1.49 11.71 20.69
CA PHE A 6 -1.67 12.41 19.42
C PHE A 6 -3.05 12.19 18.81
N HIS A 7 -3.51 10.94 18.81
CA HIS A 7 -4.83 10.57 18.29
C HIS A 7 -5.95 11.15 19.17
N THR A 8 -5.87 10.95 20.48
CA THR A 8 -6.90 11.37 21.43
C THR A 8 -7.14 12.88 21.40
N GLN A 9 -6.08 13.68 21.30
CA GLN A 9 -6.20 15.13 21.19
C GLN A 9 -6.85 15.61 19.89
N ARG A 10 -6.99 14.74 18.88
CA ARG A 10 -7.50 15.04 17.54
C ARG A 10 -8.65 14.14 17.13
N GLU A 11 -9.26 13.44 18.07
CA GLU A 11 -10.29 12.44 17.80
C GLU A 11 -11.43 13.00 16.94
N ALA A 12 -11.96 14.17 17.29
CA ALA A 12 -13.03 14.82 16.53
C ALA A 12 -12.61 15.15 15.09
N LEU A 13 -11.35 15.58 14.88
CA LEU A 13 -10.83 15.86 13.55
C LEU A 13 -10.69 14.57 12.72
N PHE A 14 -10.17 13.50 13.31
CA PHE A 14 -10.06 12.21 12.63
C PHE A 14 -11.43 11.59 12.35
N ALA A 15 -12.36 11.70 13.26
CA ALA A 15 -13.75 11.27 13.03
C ALA A 15 -14.38 12.02 11.86
N SER A 16 -14.22 13.35 11.80
CA SER A 16 -14.69 14.17 10.67
C SER A 16 -14.04 13.75 9.35
N CYS A 17 -12.72 13.52 9.33
CA CYS A 17 -12.04 13.03 8.12
C CYS A 17 -12.55 11.66 7.68
N LEU A 18 -12.75 10.73 8.61
CA LEU A 18 -13.26 9.39 8.32
C LEU A 18 -14.72 9.41 7.86
N ALA A 19 -15.52 10.38 8.28
CA ALA A 19 -16.90 10.53 7.84
C ALA A 19 -17.04 10.80 6.35
N HIS A 20 -16.03 11.41 5.70
CA HIS A 20 -16.02 11.54 4.24
C HIS A 20 -16.10 10.19 3.51
N LEU A 21 -15.64 9.10 4.13
CA LEU A 21 -15.70 7.75 3.56
C LEU A 21 -17.11 7.12 3.59
N ASP A 22 -18.12 7.81 4.13
CA ASP A 22 -19.50 7.35 4.15
C ASP A 22 -20.25 7.61 2.83
N SER A 23 -19.64 8.37 1.92
CA SER A 23 -20.15 8.66 0.59
C SER A 23 -19.00 8.78 -0.41
N ASP A 24 -19.28 8.78 -1.72
CA ASP A 24 -18.26 8.97 -2.76
C ASP A 24 -17.61 10.37 -2.77
N ALA A 25 -18.09 11.27 -1.92
CA ALA A 25 -17.49 12.61 -1.78
C ALA A 25 -16.02 12.56 -1.34
N TYR A 26 -15.59 11.48 -0.66
CA TYR A 26 -14.19 11.33 -0.25
C TYR A 26 -13.20 11.40 -1.43
N LYS A 27 -13.60 10.94 -2.61
CA LYS A 27 -12.74 10.96 -3.79
C LYS A 27 -12.39 12.40 -4.18
N GLN A 28 -13.39 13.29 -4.17
CA GLN A 28 -13.14 14.70 -4.46
C GLN A 28 -12.33 15.37 -3.35
N VAL A 29 -12.61 15.06 -2.08
CA VAL A 29 -11.83 15.58 -0.95
C VAL A 29 -10.36 15.17 -1.04
N ILE A 30 -10.07 13.95 -1.50
CA ILE A 30 -8.68 13.49 -1.72
C ILE A 30 -8.03 14.26 -2.87
N ARG A 31 -8.72 14.47 -4.01
CA ARG A 31 -8.20 15.27 -5.13
C ARG A 31 -7.90 16.71 -4.72
N ASP A 32 -8.81 17.34 -4.01
CA ASP A 32 -8.65 18.73 -3.54
C ASP A 32 -7.45 18.83 -2.59
N ASN A 33 -7.29 17.87 -1.68
CA ASN A 33 -6.13 17.81 -0.79
C ASN A 33 -4.82 17.51 -1.54
N TYR A 34 -4.85 16.67 -2.57
CA TYR A 34 -3.70 16.43 -3.42
C TYR A 34 -3.26 17.72 -4.10
N ALA A 35 -4.17 18.42 -4.78
CA ALA A 35 -3.88 19.67 -5.46
C ALA A 35 -3.36 20.77 -4.49
N ALA A 36 -4.01 20.90 -3.32
CA ALA A 36 -3.66 21.94 -2.35
C ALA A 36 -2.35 21.69 -1.59
N LYS A 37 -1.93 20.41 -1.46
CA LYS A 37 -0.80 20.01 -0.62
C LYS A 37 0.37 19.41 -1.40
N PHE A 38 0.27 19.35 -2.72
CA PHE A 38 1.34 18.81 -3.57
C PHE A 38 2.67 19.50 -3.27
N GLY A 39 3.72 18.69 -3.05
CA GLY A 39 5.06 19.19 -2.71
C GLY A 39 5.28 19.62 -1.25
N ILE A 40 4.23 19.70 -0.43
CA ILE A 40 4.39 20.01 1.00
C ILE A 40 4.93 18.75 1.71
N GLN A 41 6.04 18.89 2.42
CA GLN A 41 6.68 17.79 3.13
C GLN A 41 5.70 17.09 4.07
N SER A 42 5.58 15.76 3.91
CA SER A 42 4.72 14.92 4.73
C SER A 42 5.48 13.65 5.17
N PRO A 43 5.29 13.19 6.41
CA PRO A 43 5.87 11.92 6.86
C PRO A 43 5.19 10.67 6.27
N PHE A 44 4.07 10.83 5.56
CA PHE A 44 3.27 9.74 4.99
C PHE A 44 3.19 9.75 3.47
N VAL A 45 3.53 10.86 2.82
CA VAL A 45 3.40 11.00 1.38
C VAL A 45 4.75 11.32 0.77
N PHE A 46 5.21 10.45 -0.11
CA PHE A 46 6.37 10.70 -0.95
C PHE A 46 5.89 11.18 -2.33
N TRP A 47 5.84 12.49 -2.49
CA TRP A 47 5.26 13.14 -3.68
C TRP A 47 5.89 12.72 -5.00
N ALA A 48 7.19 12.36 -5.02
CA ALA A 48 7.85 11.90 -6.23
C ALA A 48 7.31 10.55 -6.75
N ALA A 49 6.67 9.76 -5.88
CA ALA A 49 6.08 8.47 -6.27
C ALA A 49 4.56 8.54 -6.48
N LEU A 50 3.92 9.66 -6.16
CA LEU A 50 2.48 9.84 -6.26
C LEU A 50 2.15 10.88 -7.31
N ASP A 51 2.01 10.48 -8.56
CA ASP A 51 1.48 11.31 -9.63
C ASP A 51 -0.05 11.26 -9.72
N GLU A 52 -0.63 12.12 -10.53
CA GLU A 52 -2.08 12.22 -10.72
C GLU A 52 -2.67 10.91 -11.30
N THR A 53 -1.95 10.25 -12.20
CA THR A 53 -2.39 8.98 -12.79
C THR A 53 -2.51 7.89 -11.74
N LEU A 54 -1.50 7.76 -10.89
CA LEU A 54 -1.51 6.78 -9.79
C LEU A 54 -2.60 7.11 -8.76
N LEU A 55 -2.82 8.40 -8.47
CA LEU A 55 -3.90 8.84 -7.60
C LEU A 55 -5.27 8.40 -8.12
N GLU A 56 -5.56 8.65 -9.41
CA GLU A 56 -6.84 8.26 -10.02
C GLU A 56 -7.03 6.74 -10.07
N GLN A 57 -5.97 5.97 -10.35
CA GLN A 57 -6.02 4.52 -10.29
C GLN A 57 -6.33 4.03 -8.86
N ALA A 58 -5.73 4.64 -7.86
CA ALA A 58 -6.00 4.30 -6.46
C ALA A 58 -7.46 4.63 -6.08
N LEU A 59 -7.98 5.80 -6.47
CA LEU A 59 -9.36 6.20 -6.21
C LEU A 59 -10.40 5.35 -6.94
N ASP A 60 -10.03 4.79 -8.09
CA ASP A 60 -10.90 3.86 -8.83
C ASP A 60 -10.93 2.47 -8.20
N CYS A 61 -9.80 1.98 -7.70
CA CYS A 61 -9.62 0.60 -7.27
C CYS A 61 -9.81 0.36 -5.78
N LEU A 62 -9.61 1.40 -4.91
CA LEU A 62 -9.66 1.25 -3.46
C LEU A 62 -11.05 1.53 -2.91
N PRO A 63 -11.77 0.52 -2.36
CA PRO A 63 -13.06 0.75 -1.71
C PRO A 63 -12.92 1.61 -0.45
N ALA A 64 -13.90 2.48 -0.20
CA ALA A 64 -13.97 3.32 1.01
C ALA A 64 -13.84 2.51 2.31
N ALA A 65 -14.45 1.31 2.34
CA ALA A 65 -14.37 0.41 3.49
C ALA A 65 -12.92 -0.03 3.80
N HIS A 66 -12.12 -0.32 2.76
CA HIS A 66 -10.71 -0.71 2.91
C HIS A 66 -9.85 0.47 3.35
N LEU A 67 -10.06 1.66 2.78
CA LEU A 67 -9.41 2.90 3.24
C LEU A 67 -9.72 3.17 4.71
N ARG A 68 -10.98 3.01 5.11
CA ARG A 68 -11.41 3.17 6.50
C ARG A 68 -10.70 2.20 7.44
N ALA A 69 -10.58 0.93 7.05
CA ALA A 69 -9.87 -0.08 7.84
C ALA A 69 -8.39 0.29 8.02
N TRP A 70 -7.70 0.70 6.94
CA TRP A 70 -6.31 1.14 7.01
C TRP A 70 -6.12 2.35 7.92
N PHE A 71 -6.92 3.40 7.73
CA PHE A 71 -6.79 4.62 8.53
C PHE A 71 -7.09 4.34 10.01
N LYS A 72 -8.13 3.56 10.33
CA LYS A 72 -8.42 3.18 11.72
C LYS A 72 -7.26 2.42 12.34
N ARG A 73 -6.66 1.45 11.63
CA ARG A 73 -5.49 0.72 12.11
C ARG A 73 -4.30 1.65 12.39
N LEU A 74 -3.99 2.55 11.45
CA LEU A 74 -2.91 3.52 11.64
C LEU A 74 -3.17 4.42 12.83
N LEU A 75 -4.39 4.89 13.02
CA LEU A 75 -4.76 5.78 14.12
C LEU A 75 -4.72 5.12 15.49
N LEU A 76 -4.91 3.80 15.60
CA LEU A 76 -4.80 3.07 16.87
C LEU A 76 -3.39 3.23 17.47
N ASP A 77 -2.36 3.08 16.68
CA ASP A 77 -0.95 3.30 17.06
C ASP A 77 -0.12 3.55 15.81
N ILE A 78 0.11 4.82 15.52
CA ILE A 78 0.87 5.24 14.33
C ILE A 78 2.29 4.67 14.36
N LYS A 79 2.95 4.66 15.52
CA LYS A 79 4.31 4.19 15.66
C LYS A 79 4.43 2.70 15.37
N ALA A 80 3.52 1.89 15.90
CA ALA A 80 3.51 0.44 15.72
C ALA A 80 3.02 0.03 14.33
N ASN A 81 2.08 0.76 13.74
CA ASN A 81 1.38 0.36 12.51
C ASN A 81 1.89 1.04 11.23
N ARG A 82 2.76 2.06 11.30
CA ARG A 82 3.33 2.71 10.10
C ARG A 82 4.34 1.84 9.36
N ALA A 83 4.83 0.78 9.96
CA ALA A 83 5.79 -0.16 9.38
C ALA A 83 5.15 -1.55 9.24
N GLY A 84 5.59 -2.30 8.22
CA GLY A 84 5.13 -3.67 7.96
C GLY A 84 3.93 -3.76 7.02
N MET A 85 3.47 -2.65 6.43
CA MET A 85 2.57 -2.70 5.27
C MET A 85 3.29 -3.41 4.11
N PRO A 86 2.55 -4.15 3.26
CA PRO A 86 3.12 -4.80 2.08
C PRO A 86 3.89 -3.82 1.18
N ASP A 87 4.96 -4.32 0.55
CA ASP A 87 5.90 -3.51 -0.23
C ASP A 87 5.29 -2.85 -1.46
N LEU A 88 4.33 -3.51 -2.10
CA LEU A 88 3.76 -3.08 -3.37
C LEU A 88 2.23 -3.09 -3.31
N ILE A 89 1.63 -2.24 -4.14
CA ILE A 89 0.22 -2.27 -4.45
C ILE A 89 0.06 -2.32 -5.98
N GLN A 90 -0.76 -3.23 -6.46
CA GLN A 90 -1.10 -3.37 -7.87
C GLN A 90 -2.56 -2.97 -8.07
N PHE A 91 -2.83 -2.18 -9.12
CA PHE A 91 -4.17 -1.74 -9.50
C PHE A 91 -4.60 -2.35 -10.83
N TRP A 92 -5.89 -2.67 -10.95
CA TRP A 92 -6.58 -3.03 -12.21
C TRP A 92 -7.79 -2.10 -12.39
N PRO A 93 -7.60 -0.87 -12.92
CA PRO A 93 -8.67 0.14 -13.00
C PRO A 93 -9.91 -0.38 -13.73
N GLY A 94 -9.77 -1.04 -14.87
CA GLY A 94 -10.90 -1.60 -15.61
C GLY A 94 -11.70 -2.71 -14.89
N GLN A 95 -11.22 -3.18 -13.74
CA GLN A 95 -11.86 -4.18 -12.89
C GLN A 95 -12.20 -3.65 -11.49
N HIS A 96 -11.92 -2.37 -11.21
CA HIS A 96 -12.10 -1.72 -9.91
C HIS A 96 -11.53 -2.54 -8.74
N ARG A 97 -10.35 -3.11 -8.93
CA ARG A 97 -9.71 -3.96 -7.94
C ARG A 97 -8.23 -3.63 -7.75
N TYR A 98 -7.72 -4.01 -6.60
CA TYR A 98 -6.30 -3.90 -6.27
C TYR A 98 -5.82 -5.15 -5.54
N ARG A 99 -4.51 -5.23 -5.33
CA ARG A 99 -3.87 -6.22 -4.48
C ARG A 99 -2.62 -5.63 -3.84
N MET A 100 -2.42 -5.91 -2.58
CA MET A 100 -1.17 -5.63 -1.88
C MET A 100 -0.26 -6.85 -1.95
N ILE A 101 1.03 -6.62 -2.12
CA ILE A 101 2.01 -7.69 -2.33
C ILE A 101 3.20 -7.44 -1.41
N GLU A 102 3.43 -8.37 -0.49
CA GLU A 102 4.65 -8.45 0.30
C GLU A 102 5.68 -9.26 -0.48
N VAL A 103 6.87 -8.70 -0.73
CA VAL A 103 7.92 -9.34 -1.53
C VAL A 103 8.98 -9.96 -0.65
N LYS A 104 9.31 -11.24 -0.90
CA LYS A 104 10.37 -11.97 -0.20
C LYS A 104 11.39 -12.52 -1.17
N GLY A 105 12.65 -12.16 -0.96
CA GLY A 105 13.80 -12.73 -1.65
C GLY A 105 14.19 -14.12 -1.11
N PRO A 106 15.18 -14.77 -1.74
CA PRO A 106 15.71 -16.03 -1.24
C PRO A 106 16.30 -15.89 0.17
N GLY A 107 15.77 -16.67 1.11
CA GLY A 107 16.22 -16.65 2.52
C GLY A 107 15.51 -15.62 3.40
N ASP A 108 14.70 -14.72 2.84
CA ASP A 108 13.93 -13.75 3.62
C ASP A 108 12.78 -14.44 4.37
N ARG A 109 12.48 -13.89 5.55
CA ARG A 109 11.34 -14.30 6.38
C ARG A 109 10.43 -13.13 6.64
N LEU A 110 9.15 -13.40 6.82
CA LEU A 110 8.20 -12.40 7.29
C LEU A 110 8.56 -11.96 8.71
N GLN A 111 8.62 -10.66 8.91
CA GLN A 111 8.83 -10.05 10.23
C GLN A 111 7.50 -9.94 10.98
N ASP A 112 7.54 -9.81 12.30
CA ASP A 112 6.33 -9.76 13.14
C ASP A 112 5.38 -8.63 12.76
N ASN A 113 5.88 -7.46 12.38
CA ASN A 113 5.07 -6.35 11.92
C ASN A 113 4.38 -6.65 10.58
N GLN A 114 5.04 -7.34 9.67
CA GLN A 114 4.47 -7.79 8.38
C GLN A 114 3.41 -8.86 8.61
N LEU A 115 3.68 -9.85 9.48
CA LEU A 115 2.69 -10.86 9.87
C LEU A 115 1.43 -10.23 10.46
N ARG A 116 1.58 -9.21 11.34
CA ARG A 116 0.44 -8.50 11.91
C ARG A 116 -0.36 -7.73 10.86
N TRP A 117 0.30 -7.16 9.84
CA TRP A 117 -0.39 -6.49 8.74
C TRP A 117 -1.13 -7.48 7.84
N ILE A 118 -0.48 -8.59 7.47
CA ILE A 118 -1.09 -9.63 6.63
C ILE A 118 -2.32 -10.23 7.35
N ALA A 119 -2.19 -10.57 8.64
CA ALA A 119 -3.31 -11.06 9.43
C ALA A 119 -4.48 -10.08 9.47
N PHE A 120 -4.20 -8.80 9.73
CA PHE A 120 -5.21 -7.74 9.69
C PHE A 120 -5.88 -7.62 8.32
N CYS A 121 -5.11 -7.64 7.24
CA CYS A 121 -5.66 -7.58 5.88
C CYS A 121 -6.60 -8.77 5.62
N THR A 122 -6.20 -9.97 6.00
CA THR A 122 -7.00 -11.18 5.84
C THR A 122 -8.31 -11.10 6.66
N GLU A 123 -8.22 -10.68 7.91
CA GLU A 123 -9.38 -10.53 8.80
C GLU A 123 -10.42 -9.53 8.28
N HIS A 124 -9.95 -8.46 7.63
CA HIS A 124 -10.79 -7.38 7.12
C HIS A 124 -11.12 -7.50 5.62
N GLY A 125 -10.78 -8.63 5.00
CA GLY A 125 -11.05 -8.87 3.57
C GLY A 125 -10.27 -7.98 2.60
N LEU A 126 -9.14 -7.39 3.03
CA LEU A 126 -8.26 -6.64 2.15
C LEU A 126 -7.39 -7.60 1.34
N PRO A 127 -7.33 -7.45 0.01
CA PRO A 127 -6.58 -8.37 -0.83
C PRO A 127 -5.06 -8.21 -0.60
N VAL A 128 -4.44 -9.25 -0.05
CA VAL A 128 -3.00 -9.30 0.23
C VAL A 128 -2.43 -10.66 -0.14
N GLU A 129 -1.20 -10.66 -0.66
CA GLU A 129 -0.44 -11.90 -0.90
C GLU A 129 1.04 -11.72 -0.59
N VAL A 130 1.74 -12.83 -0.40
CA VAL A 130 3.20 -12.88 -0.26
C VAL A 130 3.80 -13.46 -1.53
N CYS A 131 4.65 -12.69 -2.19
CA CYS A 131 5.37 -13.09 -3.39
C CYS A 131 6.80 -13.51 -3.06
N HIS A 132 7.13 -14.77 -3.28
CA HIS A 132 8.50 -15.28 -3.13
C HIS A 132 9.26 -15.20 -4.46
N VAL A 133 10.23 -14.28 -4.53
CA VAL A 133 11.10 -14.10 -5.69
C VAL A 133 12.22 -15.15 -5.66
N ARG A 134 12.47 -15.80 -6.79
CA ARG A 134 13.61 -16.70 -6.98
C ARG A 134 14.44 -16.21 -8.14
N TRP A 135 15.75 -16.07 -7.90
CA TRP A 135 16.68 -15.73 -8.97
C TRP A 135 17.03 -17.01 -9.73
N ARG A 136 16.80 -17.04 -11.06
CA ARG A 136 17.40 -18.08 -11.91
C ARG A 136 18.89 -17.76 -12.06
N GLN A 137 19.76 -18.72 -11.76
CA GLN A 137 21.18 -18.60 -12.11
C GLN A 137 21.28 -18.50 -13.63
N TRP A 138 21.92 -17.45 -14.10
CA TRP A 138 22.25 -17.31 -15.51
C TRP A 138 23.27 -18.40 -15.84
N MET A 139 22.88 -19.41 -16.63
CA MET A 139 23.87 -20.30 -17.24
C MET A 139 24.62 -19.49 -18.30
N ARG A 140 25.88 -19.23 -18.01
CA ARG A 140 26.80 -18.61 -18.97
C ARG A 140 27.02 -19.60 -20.09
N ASN A 141 26.29 -19.47 -21.18
CA ASN A 141 26.59 -20.23 -22.40
C ASN A 141 27.91 -19.68 -22.99
N ARG A 142 28.93 -20.48 -22.93
CA ARG A 142 30.32 -20.09 -23.36
C ARG A 142 30.45 -19.85 -24.88
N SER A 143 29.39 -20.06 -25.65
CA SER A 143 29.44 -20.08 -27.10
C SER A 143 28.88 -18.86 -27.83
N THR A 144 28.10 -17.99 -27.16
CA THR A 144 27.55 -16.77 -27.79
C THR A 144 27.35 -15.65 -26.76
N CYS A 145 27.86 -14.46 -27.08
CA CYS A 145 27.72 -13.25 -26.24
C CYS A 145 26.34 -12.58 -26.35
N ASN A 146 25.27 -13.33 -26.34
CA ASN A 146 23.90 -12.78 -26.38
C ASN A 146 23.18 -12.95 -25.02
N TRP A 147 22.80 -11.83 -24.45
CA TRP A 147 22.00 -11.75 -23.23
C TRP A 147 20.52 -11.65 -23.60
N TRP A 148 19.70 -12.68 -23.31
CA TRP A 148 18.25 -12.63 -23.43
C TRP A 148 17.61 -12.76 -22.04
N PRO A 149 16.68 -11.88 -21.68
CA PRO A 149 15.87 -12.09 -20.47
C PRO A 149 14.81 -13.15 -20.75
N VAL A 150 14.83 -14.23 -19.97
CA VAL A 150 13.72 -15.21 -19.98
C VAL A 150 12.70 -14.76 -18.94
N ALA A 151 11.50 -14.43 -19.39
CA ALA A 151 10.36 -14.12 -18.53
C ALA A 151 10.08 -15.31 -17.59
N SER A 152 10.03 -15.04 -16.29
CA SER A 152 9.67 -16.03 -15.27
C SER A 152 8.16 -16.06 -15.08
N THR A 153 7.59 -17.24 -15.22
CA THR A 153 6.19 -17.53 -14.88
C THR A 153 6.01 -17.40 -13.37
N ILE A 154 5.06 -16.60 -12.97
CA ILE A 154 4.62 -16.48 -11.57
C ILE A 154 3.72 -17.70 -11.31
N SER A 155 4.12 -18.57 -10.36
CA SER A 155 3.25 -19.63 -9.84
C SER A 155 2.54 -19.08 -8.60
N THR A 156 1.23 -19.09 -8.65
CA THR A 156 0.31 -18.84 -7.53
C THR A 156 0.40 -19.94 -6.48
#